data_59bc45dabf9f86af3d94e43d70630eb1
#
_entry.id   59bc45dabf9f86af3d94e43d70630eb1
#
_cell.length_a   1.000
_cell.length_b   1.000
_cell.length_c   1.000
_cell.angle_alpha   90.00
_cell.angle_beta   90.00
_cell.angle_gamma   90.00
#
_symmetry.space_group_name_H-M   'P 1'
#
loop_
_entity.id
_entity.type
_entity.pdbx_description
1 polymer ?
#
loop_
_entity_poly.entity_id
_entity_poly.type
_entity_poly.pdbx_seq_one_letter_code
_entity_poly.pdbx_strand_id
1 'polypeptide(L)'
;MKILVVDDSKAMRAIVKRALSTLDRVAGATIIEAVDGKEALGVIEAESPDLVLSDWNMPEMTGIELLQALNEAGSAPTFGFVTSESTPEMHELAKTHGARFLVSKPFTPESLDQALAGAL
;
A
#
# COMPACT_ATOMS: atom_id res chain seq x y z
N MET A 1 0.94 -13.97 -7.05
CA MET A 1 0.44 -12.74 -6.38
C MET A 1 1.04 -11.52 -7.05
N LYS A 2 0.25 -10.49 -7.22
CA LYS A 2 0.69 -9.21 -7.78
C LYS A 2 0.53 -8.12 -6.73
N ILE A 3 1.59 -7.37 -6.47
CA ILE A 3 1.64 -6.33 -5.43
C ILE A 3 1.93 -4.98 -6.08
N LEU A 4 1.09 -3.99 -5.78
CA LEU A 4 1.30 -2.61 -6.23
C LEU A 4 1.89 -1.78 -5.07
N VAL A 5 3.00 -1.12 -5.33
CA VAL A 5 3.64 -0.19 -4.39
C VAL A 5 3.42 1.23 -4.90
N VAL A 6 2.75 2.05 -4.10
CA VAL A 6 2.40 3.43 -4.45
C VAL A 6 3.13 4.40 -3.52
N ASP A 7 4.03 5.19 -4.07
CA ASP A 7 4.80 6.20 -3.33
C ASP A 7 5.41 7.15 -4.35
N ASP A 8 5.39 8.46 -4.08
CA ASP A 8 5.98 9.44 -4.99
C ASP A 8 7.51 9.44 -4.92
N SER A 9 8.10 8.81 -3.92
CA SER A 9 9.55 8.67 -3.78
C SER A 9 10.03 7.37 -4.42
N LYS A 10 10.83 7.49 -5.47
CA LYS A 10 11.46 6.33 -6.12
C LYS A 10 12.32 5.53 -5.13
N ALA A 11 13.05 6.24 -4.26
CA ALA A 11 13.89 5.60 -3.24
C ALA A 11 13.06 4.77 -2.27
N MET A 12 11.91 5.29 -1.84
CA MET A 12 11.02 4.55 -0.95
C MET A 12 10.39 3.34 -1.63
N ARG A 13 9.98 3.47 -2.89
CA ARG A 13 9.48 2.30 -3.63
C ARG A 13 10.54 1.20 -3.70
N ALA A 14 11.79 1.56 -3.92
CA ALA A 14 12.90 0.61 -3.94
C ALA A 14 13.10 -0.08 -2.59
N ILE A 15 12.99 0.68 -1.50
CA ILE A 15 13.12 0.14 -0.13
C ILE A 15 11.99 -0.86 0.17
N VAL A 16 10.75 -0.50 -0.16
CA VAL A 16 9.59 -1.38 0.04
C VAL A 16 9.73 -2.66 -0.80
N LYS A 17 10.11 -2.52 -2.07
CA LYS A 17 10.33 -3.67 -2.95
C LYS A 17 11.40 -4.60 -2.40
N ARG A 18 12.50 -4.05 -1.92
CA ARG A 18 13.59 -4.85 -1.33
C ARG A 18 13.10 -5.61 -0.11
N ALA A 19 12.38 -4.93 0.78
CA ALA A 19 11.83 -5.57 1.97
C ALA A 19 10.90 -6.72 1.59
N LEU A 20 9.98 -6.50 0.64
CA LEU A 20 9.06 -7.54 0.17
C LEU A 20 9.80 -8.73 -0.42
N SER A 21 10.90 -8.50 -1.13
CA SER A 21 11.67 -9.58 -1.77
C SER A 21 12.32 -10.54 -0.77
N THR A 22 12.45 -10.14 0.49
CA THR A 22 13.02 -10.98 1.56
C THR A 22 11.97 -11.79 2.31
N LEU A 23 10.68 -11.58 2.04
CA LEU A 23 9.61 -12.20 2.80
C LEU A 23 9.07 -13.45 2.10
N ASP A 24 9.15 -14.58 2.79
CA ASP A 24 8.65 -15.86 2.26
C ASP A 24 7.15 -15.80 1.98
N ARG A 25 6.40 -15.03 2.78
CA ARG A 25 4.95 -14.87 2.67
C ARG A 25 4.51 -14.40 1.28
N VAL A 26 5.33 -13.60 0.62
CA VAL A 26 5.04 -13.07 -0.72
C VAL A 26 6.11 -13.51 -1.75
N ALA A 27 6.75 -14.64 -1.50
CA ALA A 27 7.76 -15.17 -2.41
C ALA A 27 7.18 -15.38 -3.80
N GLY A 28 7.92 -14.96 -4.81
CA GLY A 28 7.50 -15.07 -6.21
C GLY A 28 6.49 -14.02 -6.65
N ALA A 29 6.11 -13.06 -5.80
CA ALA A 29 5.18 -12.00 -6.17
C ALA A 29 5.76 -11.11 -7.26
N THR A 30 4.89 -10.69 -8.19
CA THR A 30 5.21 -9.65 -9.17
C THR A 30 4.93 -8.30 -8.52
N ILE A 31 5.92 -7.42 -8.51
CA ILE A 31 5.78 -6.10 -7.89
C ILE A 31 5.70 -5.03 -8.99
N ILE A 32 4.63 -4.25 -8.97
CA ILE A 32 4.42 -3.13 -9.87
C ILE A 32 4.38 -1.84 -9.06
N GLU A 33 4.59 -0.69 -9.69
CA GLU A 33 4.76 0.59 -9.01
C GLU A 33 3.86 1.66 -9.60
N ALA A 34 3.48 2.63 -8.76
CA ALA A 34 2.82 3.85 -9.17
C ALA A 34 3.37 5.02 -8.34
N VAL A 35 3.38 6.22 -8.91
CA VAL A 35 4.00 7.39 -8.28
C VAL A 35 3.02 8.22 -7.45
N ASP A 36 1.72 8.03 -7.64
CA ASP A 36 0.69 8.73 -6.89
C ASP A 36 -0.63 7.96 -6.99
N GLY A 37 -1.66 8.46 -6.31
CA GLY A 37 -2.95 7.79 -6.26
C GLY A 37 -3.67 7.78 -7.61
N LYS A 38 -3.47 8.82 -8.41
CA LYS A 38 -4.11 8.92 -9.72
C LYS A 38 -3.58 7.85 -10.67
N GLU A 39 -2.24 7.71 -10.74
CA GLU A 39 -1.62 6.66 -11.54
C GLU A 39 -2.01 5.28 -11.00
N ALA A 40 -2.06 5.13 -9.67
CA ALA A 40 -2.42 3.88 -9.03
C ALA A 40 -3.83 3.41 -9.42
N LEU A 41 -4.80 4.31 -9.53
CA LEU A 41 -6.15 3.93 -9.97
C LEU A 41 -6.12 3.26 -11.34
N GLY A 42 -5.38 3.84 -12.29
CA GLY A 42 -5.25 3.27 -13.63
C GLY A 42 -4.55 1.92 -13.61
N VAL A 43 -3.51 1.77 -12.80
CA VAL A 43 -2.77 0.52 -12.67
C VAL A 43 -3.65 -0.56 -12.03
N ILE A 44 -4.41 -0.22 -10.99
CA ILE A 44 -5.31 -1.16 -10.33
C ILE A 44 -6.38 -1.66 -11.29
N GLU A 45 -6.95 -0.76 -12.08
CA GLU A 45 -7.94 -1.12 -13.07
C GLU A 45 -7.37 -2.05 -14.15
N ALA A 46 -6.15 -1.78 -14.62
CA ALA A 46 -5.52 -2.54 -15.69
C ALA A 46 -4.93 -3.87 -15.22
N GLU A 47 -4.35 -3.91 -14.01
CA GLU A 47 -3.53 -5.03 -13.55
C GLU A 47 -4.19 -5.89 -12.46
N SER A 48 -5.23 -5.37 -11.81
CA SER A 48 -5.94 -6.09 -10.72
C SER A 48 -5.00 -6.68 -9.68
N PRO A 49 -4.19 -5.85 -8.99
CA PRO A 49 -3.27 -6.37 -7.98
C PRO A 49 -4.01 -7.00 -6.81
N ASP A 50 -3.37 -7.95 -6.16
CA ASP A 50 -3.92 -8.64 -4.98
C ASP A 50 -3.71 -7.82 -3.72
N LEU A 51 -2.62 -7.05 -3.68
CA LEU A 51 -2.21 -6.24 -2.53
C LEU A 51 -1.74 -4.87 -3.00
N VAL A 52 -2.17 -3.82 -2.30
CA VAL A 52 -1.72 -2.45 -2.53
C VAL A 52 -1.07 -1.92 -1.26
N LEU A 53 0.17 -1.48 -1.37
CA LEU A 53 0.91 -0.80 -0.32
C LEU A 53 1.08 0.65 -0.75
N SER A 54 0.46 1.58 -0.03
CA SER A 54 0.44 2.98 -0.44
C SER A 54 0.95 3.92 0.65
N ASP A 55 1.73 4.92 0.25
CA ASP A 55 1.97 6.06 1.12
C ASP A 55 0.66 6.84 1.28
N TRP A 56 0.59 7.65 2.32
CA TRP A 56 -0.55 8.50 2.60
C TRP A 56 -0.42 9.86 1.89
N ASN A 57 0.71 10.53 2.08
CA ASN A 57 0.95 11.87 1.54
C ASN A 57 1.59 11.78 0.16
N MET A 58 0.80 12.04 -0.87
CA MET A 58 1.24 12.00 -2.26
C MET A 58 0.62 13.18 -3.01
N PRO A 59 1.29 13.68 -4.08
CA PRO A 59 0.70 14.71 -4.93
C PRO A 59 -0.48 14.14 -5.72
N GLU A 60 -1.29 14.99 -6.27
CA GLU A 60 -2.47 14.69 -7.10
C GLU A 60 -3.60 14.01 -6.32
N MET A 61 -3.33 12.93 -5.62
CA MET A 61 -4.30 12.17 -4.85
C MET A 61 -3.59 11.49 -3.67
N THR A 62 -4.08 11.73 -2.46
CA THR A 62 -3.52 11.09 -1.25
C THR A 62 -3.90 9.62 -1.20
N GLY A 63 -3.19 8.87 -0.33
CA GLY A 63 -3.48 7.44 -0.15
C GLY A 63 -4.88 7.17 0.34
N ILE A 64 -5.42 8.01 1.25
CA ILE A 64 -6.78 7.83 1.74
C ILE A 64 -7.81 8.16 0.64
N GLU A 65 -7.54 9.15 -0.20
CA GLU A 65 -8.39 9.46 -1.34
C GLU A 65 -8.39 8.31 -2.34
N LEU A 66 -7.24 7.69 -2.56
CA LEU A 66 -7.13 6.49 -3.40
C LEU A 66 -8.01 5.37 -2.86
N LEU A 67 -7.94 5.10 -1.56
CA LEU A 67 -8.74 4.06 -0.93
C LEU A 67 -10.24 4.35 -1.04
N GLN A 68 -10.64 5.60 -0.83
CA GLN A 68 -12.02 6.03 -0.99
C GLN A 68 -12.51 5.82 -2.43
N ALA A 69 -11.68 6.15 -3.41
CA ALA A 69 -12.02 5.97 -4.82
C ALA A 69 -12.18 4.48 -5.17
N LEU A 70 -11.35 3.62 -4.61
CA LEU A 70 -11.48 2.17 -4.81
C LEU A 70 -12.78 1.64 -4.21
N ASN A 71 -13.15 2.11 -3.03
CA ASN A 71 -14.40 1.73 -2.39
C ASN A 71 -15.60 2.15 -3.23
N GLU A 72 -15.58 3.37 -3.78
CA GLU A 72 -16.65 3.87 -4.63
C GLU A 72 -16.76 3.09 -5.94
N ALA A 73 -15.64 2.63 -6.47
CA ALA A 73 -15.62 1.83 -7.69
C ALA A 73 -15.98 0.35 -7.47
N GLY A 74 -16.15 -0.05 -6.21
CA GLY A 74 -16.41 -1.45 -5.88
C GLY A 74 -15.18 -2.35 -6.02
N SER A 75 -13.99 -1.77 -6.14
CA SER A 75 -12.73 -2.50 -6.21
C SER A 75 -12.23 -2.78 -4.80
N ALA A 76 -11.82 -4.01 -4.53
CA ALA A 76 -11.45 -4.42 -3.17
C ALA A 76 -10.16 -5.22 -3.09
N PRO A 77 -9.01 -4.69 -3.57
CA PRO A 77 -7.74 -5.32 -3.28
C PRO A 77 -7.45 -5.19 -1.78
N THR A 78 -6.65 -6.08 -1.25
CA THR A 78 -6.12 -5.90 0.11
C THR A 78 -5.26 -4.63 0.10
N PHE A 79 -5.55 -3.70 1.00
CA PHE A 79 -4.94 -2.37 1.00
C PHE A 79 -4.32 -2.07 2.36
N GLY A 80 -3.09 -1.58 2.36
CA GLY A 80 -2.42 -1.13 3.57
C GLY A 80 -1.60 0.12 3.30
N PHE A 81 -1.36 0.89 4.37
CA PHE A 81 -0.55 2.10 4.29
C PHE A 81 0.86 1.86 4.80
N VAL A 82 1.83 2.50 4.14
CA VAL A 82 3.22 2.60 4.60
C VAL A 82 3.55 4.09 4.58
N THR A 83 3.59 4.74 5.75
CA THR A 83 3.68 6.19 5.83
C THR A 83 4.58 6.66 6.97
N SER A 84 5.16 7.84 6.81
CA SER A 84 5.99 8.47 7.86
C SER A 84 5.15 9.12 8.97
N GLU A 85 3.87 9.32 8.74
CA GLU A 85 2.95 9.85 9.74
C GLU A 85 2.01 8.76 10.22
N SER A 86 1.80 8.68 11.55
CA SER A 86 1.03 7.59 12.15
C SER A 86 0.36 8.10 13.42
N THR A 87 -0.71 8.88 13.24
CA THR A 87 -1.52 9.35 14.36
C THR A 87 -2.67 8.39 14.63
N PRO A 88 -3.24 8.37 15.85
CA PRO A 88 -4.43 7.57 16.14
C PRO A 88 -5.59 7.87 15.18
N GLU A 89 -5.76 9.15 14.80
CA GLU A 89 -6.80 9.58 13.88
C GLU A 89 -6.58 8.96 12.49
N MET A 90 -5.34 8.89 12.03
CA MET A 90 -5.00 8.27 10.75
C MET A 90 -5.28 6.77 10.77
N HIS A 91 -4.94 6.07 11.86
CA HIS A 91 -5.24 4.65 12.02
C HIS A 91 -6.75 4.40 11.96
N GLU A 92 -7.55 5.21 12.65
CA GLU A 92 -9.00 5.07 12.64
C GLU A 92 -9.58 5.33 11.26
N LEU A 93 -9.12 6.38 10.59
CA LEU A 93 -9.61 6.73 9.26
C LEU A 93 -9.27 5.64 8.24
N ALA A 94 -8.06 5.11 8.30
CA ALA A 94 -7.62 4.02 7.43
C ALA A 94 -8.52 2.78 7.64
N LYS A 95 -8.72 2.39 8.88
CA LYS A 95 -9.56 1.25 9.24
C LYS A 95 -10.99 1.44 8.79
N THR A 96 -11.55 2.62 9.01
CA THR A 96 -12.93 2.95 8.61
C THR A 96 -13.14 2.78 7.11
N HIS A 97 -12.13 3.10 6.31
CA HIS A 97 -12.21 2.97 4.86
C HIS A 97 -11.75 1.59 4.34
N GLY A 98 -11.43 0.67 5.23
CA GLY A 98 -11.15 -0.71 4.85
C GLY A 98 -9.68 -1.07 4.65
N ALA A 99 -8.74 -0.18 5.04
CA ALA A 99 -7.33 -0.54 5.06
C ALA A 99 -7.09 -1.62 6.12
N ARG A 100 -6.26 -2.59 5.80
CA ARG A 100 -6.01 -3.74 6.67
C ARG A 100 -4.88 -3.45 7.66
N PHE A 101 -4.00 -2.49 7.36
CA PHE A 101 -2.91 -2.12 8.26
C PHE A 101 -2.37 -0.73 7.92
N LEU A 102 -1.60 -0.17 8.86
CA LEU A 102 -0.82 1.04 8.66
C LEU A 102 0.55 0.80 9.30
N VAL A 103 1.60 0.82 8.48
CA VAL A 103 2.99 0.62 8.92
C VAL A 103 3.70 1.96 8.90
N SER A 104 4.38 2.28 10.00
CA SER A 104 5.12 3.55 10.13
C SER A 104 6.52 3.43 9.53
N LYS A 105 6.94 4.46 8.80
CA LYS A 105 8.33 4.58 8.36
C LYS A 105 9.18 5.25 9.44
N PRO A 106 10.44 4.85 9.64
CA PRO A 106 11.10 3.71 8.99
C PRO A 106 10.54 2.38 9.50
N PHE A 107 10.43 1.41 8.63
CA PHE A 107 9.96 0.07 8.98
C PHE A 107 11.08 -0.95 8.84
N THR A 108 10.90 -2.13 9.43
CA THR A 108 11.79 -3.27 9.21
C THR A 108 11.06 -4.32 8.36
N PRO A 109 11.78 -5.23 7.69
CA PRO A 109 11.12 -6.35 7.01
C PRO A 109 10.21 -7.13 7.96
N GLU A 110 10.61 -7.29 9.21
CA GLU A 110 9.84 -8.01 10.22
C GLU A 110 8.52 -7.29 10.54
N SER A 111 8.53 -5.96 10.69
CA SER A 111 7.31 -5.20 10.98
C SER A 111 6.35 -5.23 9.79
N LEU A 112 6.89 -5.18 8.58
CA LEU A 112 6.09 -5.29 7.37
C LEU A 112 5.48 -6.69 7.27
N ASP A 113 6.26 -7.73 7.54
CA ASP A 113 5.79 -9.12 7.50
C ASP A 113 4.65 -9.35 8.50
N GLN A 114 4.78 -8.81 9.72
CA GLN A 114 3.73 -8.92 10.73
C GLN A 114 2.42 -8.27 10.26
N ALA A 115 2.52 -7.10 9.63
CA ALA A 115 1.34 -6.42 9.09
C ALA A 115 0.68 -7.26 7.99
N LEU A 116 1.47 -7.84 7.09
CA LEU A 116 0.97 -8.69 6.02
C LEU A 116 0.36 -9.99 6.57
N ALA A 117 0.91 -10.52 7.64
CA ALA A 117 0.39 -11.74 8.29
C ALA A 117 -1.06 -11.56 8.73
N GLY A 118 -1.41 -10.37 9.20
CA GLY A 118 -2.78 -10.06 9.62
C GLY A 118 -3.72 -9.75 8.47
N ALA A 119 -3.20 -9.49 7.27
CA ALA A 119 -3.97 -9.02 6.13
C ALA A 119 -4.14 -10.06 5.02
N LEU A 120 -3.23 -10.99 4.93
CA LEU A 120 -3.21 -12.00 3.84
C LEU A 120 -3.66 -13.38 4.29
#